data_51e01cf7b6810c5b96cee5f7ceadb50d
#
_entry.id   51e01cf7b6810c5b96cee5f7ceadb50d
#
_cell.length_a   1.000
_cell.length_b   1.000
_cell.length_c   1.000
_cell.angle_alpha   90.00
_cell.angle_beta   90.00
_cell.angle_gamma   90.00
#
_symmetry.space_group_name_H-M   'P 1'
#
loop_
_entity.id
_entity.type
_entity.pdbx_description
1 polymer ?
#
loop_
_entity_poly.entity_id
_entity_poly.type
_entity_poly.pdbx_seq_one_letter_code
_entity_poly.pdbx_strand_id
1 'polypeptide(L)'
;MKKDYSIIVGGAAGQGSRKAGLIISKIFKKLGYFVYIYDDYQSLIKGGHNFSQIRISDEFIAGRREKIDLLIAFDKKTIDLHEGMLNTGGALIFNKNKTPEEKGIGIEADAIVKHLQGKPIMANTAMIGGFLKVVGIEWAAAKTVLEKEFGGKDNINMTIAKEAYDSLKELIKIESNKKTKNPEYLMTGNEASALGAAKAGLDIYYAYPMTPASGLLHYFAEHEKELGVLTIQPENEIAVANEAVGSAYTGQRTMVASSSGGFALMSEVISFTAMAEIPVLFVNSQRMGPATGVPTYSGQSDLLFSINPGPGDFEKFVAAPANSEEAAIWSGKLLNLAWQYQTPAILLLDKELSEGTFSVNKSIFKDIKKEKELTWNKKGEYGRYKITEDGVSPLAYPGTKNAIIKASSYEHNERGLTEEENEGVITAMQEKRLRKFEEMRKIADSSDSIKVYGNKKSKIAIVSWGFTAGAVREVAEKMGLKFIQPIVVSPFPVKQMTKALQGSEQIILVESNALGQLGTIMASHGIYADKKILKYSSRPFSIEELEDRISKAIKA
;
A
#
# COMPACT_ATOMS: atom_id res chain seq x y z
N MET A 1 5.64 -22.57 21.37
CA MET A 1 6.58 -21.79 20.52
C MET A 1 5.77 -20.99 19.51
N LYS A 2 6.16 -19.76 19.20
CA LYS A 2 5.58 -18.96 18.13
C LYS A 2 5.83 -19.65 16.80
N LYS A 3 4.78 -19.78 15.99
CA LYS A 3 4.87 -20.36 14.64
C LYS A 3 5.10 -19.22 13.66
N ASP A 4 6.32 -19.06 13.19
CA ASP A 4 6.74 -17.99 12.26
C ASP A 4 7.73 -18.59 11.25
N TYR A 5 7.29 -18.76 10.00
CA TYR A 5 8.09 -19.35 8.93
C TYR A 5 8.28 -18.35 7.79
N SER A 6 9.47 -18.35 7.20
CA SER A 6 9.82 -17.57 6.02
C SER A 6 10.17 -18.51 4.87
N ILE A 7 9.53 -18.34 3.73
CA ILE A 7 9.60 -19.22 2.55
C ILE A 7 9.94 -18.37 1.34
N ILE A 8 10.95 -18.74 0.56
CA ILE A 8 11.18 -18.13 -0.76
C ILE A 8 10.71 -19.09 -1.84
N VAL A 9 9.97 -18.55 -2.81
CA VAL A 9 9.62 -19.20 -4.07
C VAL A 9 10.23 -18.40 -5.21
N GLY A 10 11.21 -18.97 -5.92
CA GLY A 10 11.96 -18.24 -6.94
C GLY A 10 12.12 -18.99 -8.26
N GLY A 11 12.32 -18.21 -9.33
CA GLY A 11 12.56 -18.70 -10.68
C GLY A 11 12.77 -17.56 -11.67
N ALA A 12 13.06 -17.87 -12.92
CA ALA A 12 13.16 -16.88 -13.97
C ALA A 12 11.80 -16.22 -14.26
N ALA A 13 11.84 -14.97 -14.75
CA ALA A 13 10.64 -14.28 -15.20
C ALA A 13 9.86 -15.12 -16.22
N GLY A 14 8.56 -15.32 -16.01
CA GLY A 14 7.70 -16.17 -16.83
C GLY A 14 7.54 -17.60 -16.31
N GLN A 15 8.28 -18.06 -15.30
CA GLN A 15 8.09 -19.40 -14.70
C GLN A 15 6.94 -19.45 -13.67
N GLY A 16 6.31 -18.34 -13.35
CA GLY A 16 5.13 -18.29 -12.49
C GLY A 16 5.41 -18.38 -10.99
N SER A 17 6.61 -17.98 -10.53
CA SER A 17 6.99 -17.97 -9.10
C SER A 17 6.04 -17.11 -8.25
N ARG A 18 5.66 -15.91 -8.69
CA ARG A 18 4.67 -15.06 -8.00
C ARG A 18 3.31 -15.76 -7.84
N LYS A 19 2.79 -16.38 -8.92
CA LYS A 19 1.51 -17.09 -8.84
C LYS A 19 1.59 -18.28 -7.89
N ALA A 20 2.69 -19.03 -7.92
CA ALA A 20 2.93 -20.13 -6.98
C ALA A 20 3.00 -19.62 -5.54
N GLY A 21 3.73 -18.55 -5.29
CA GLY A 21 3.79 -17.90 -3.97
C GLY A 21 2.42 -17.47 -3.46
N LEU A 22 1.61 -16.85 -4.30
CA LEU A 22 0.24 -16.44 -3.94
C LEU A 22 -0.67 -17.65 -3.63
N ILE A 23 -0.60 -18.73 -4.41
CA ILE A 23 -1.39 -19.95 -4.16
C ILE A 23 -1.00 -20.59 -2.82
N ILE A 24 0.29 -20.74 -2.56
CA ILE A 24 0.82 -21.25 -1.29
C ILE A 24 0.31 -20.38 -0.12
N SER A 25 0.37 -19.08 -0.28
CA SER A 25 -0.09 -18.10 0.71
C SER A 25 -1.60 -18.21 1.00
N LYS A 26 -2.43 -18.40 -0.02
CA LYS A 26 -3.88 -18.64 0.14
C LYS A 26 -4.18 -19.93 0.91
N ILE A 27 -3.35 -20.96 0.72
CA ILE A 27 -3.47 -22.22 1.46
C ILE A 27 -3.12 -21.98 2.94
N PHE A 28 -2.01 -21.31 3.25
CA PHE A 28 -1.63 -21.00 4.63
C PHE A 28 -2.63 -20.08 5.33
N LYS A 29 -3.17 -19.10 4.62
CA LYS A 29 -4.27 -18.27 5.14
C LYS A 29 -5.47 -19.14 5.54
N LYS A 30 -5.86 -20.10 4.69
CA LYS A 30 -6.95 -21.05 5.01
C LYS A 30 -6.62 -21.94 6.21
N LEU A 31 -5.34 -22.24 6.43
CA LEU A 31 -4.86 -22.99 7.61
C LEU A 31 -4.78 -22.13 8.88
N GLY A 32 -5.10 -20.84 8.82
CA GLY A 32 -5.20 -19.97 9.98
C GLY A 32 -4.00 -19.10 10.26
N TYR A 33 -3.09 -18.97 9.32
CA TYR A 33 -1.94 -18.10 9.47
C TYR A 33 -2.23 -16.67 8.99
N PHE A 34 -1.63 -15.69 9.66
CA PHE A 34 -1.34 -14.40 9.06
C PHE A 34 -0.29 -14.60 7.97
N VAL A 35 -0.44 -13.87 6.88
CA VAL A 35 0.44 -13.96 5.72
C VAL A 35 0.90 -12.57 5.32
N TYR A 36 2.19 -12.46 5.00
CA TYR A 36 2.78 -11.33 4.33
C TYR A 36 3.63 -11.85 3.15
N ILE A 37 3.51 -11.22 1.98
CA ILE A 37 4.30 -11.54 0.78
C ILE A 37 5.07 -10.31 0.34
N TYR A 38 6.37 -10.46 0.23
CA TYR A 38 7.29 -9.54 -0.43
C TYR A 38 7.65 -10.09 -1.81
N ASP A 39 7.38 -9.33 -2.87
CA ASP A 39 7.74 -9.68 -4.24
C ASP A 39 8.94 -8.88 -4.71
N ASP A 40 10.00 -9.57 -5.17
CA ASP A 40 11.19 -8.99 -5.79
C ASP A 40 11.26 -9.40 -7.26
N TYR A 41 11.28 -8.42 -8.15
CA TYR A 41 11.34 -8.62 -9.58
C TYR A 41 12.08 -7.48 -10.28
N GLN A 42 12.73 -7.81 -11.39
CA GLN A 42 13.45 -6.85 -12.19
C GLN A 42 12.53 -6.22 -13.24
N SER A 43 12.83 -4.98 -13.65
CA SER A 43 12.12 -4.29 -14.74
C SER A 43 12.52 -4.85 -16.10
N LEU A 44 12.24 -6.15 -16.33
CA LEU A 44 12.55 -6.89 -17.55
C LEU A 44 11.34 -7.69 -18.02
N ILE A 45 11.10 -7.70 -19.34
CA ILE A 45 9.99 -8.47 -19.95
C ILE A 45 10.29 -9.97 -19.94
N LYS A 46 11.53 -10.35 -20.20
CA LYS A 46 12.00 -11.77 -20.22
C LYS A 46 13.37 -11.86 -19.56
N GLY A 47 13.63 -13.00 -18.94
CA GLY A 47 14.87 -13.25 -18.20
C GLY A 47 14.87 -12.53 -16.85
N GLY A 48 16.01 -12.53 -16.18
CA GLY A 48 16.12 -12.04 -14.81
C GLY A 48 15.59 -13.05 -13.81
N HIS A 49 15.83 -12.76 -12.53
CA HIS A 49 15.38 -13.58 -11.42
C HIS A 49 14.24 -12.88 -10.68
N ASN A 50 13.14 -13.60 -10.47
CA ASN A 50 12.00 -13.14 -9.69
C ASN A 50 11.76 -14.08 -8.52
N PHE A 51 11.41 -13.53 -7.36
CA PHE A 51 11.01 -14.37 -6.23
C PHE A 51 9.93 -13.70 -5.39
N SER A 52 9.17 -14.53 -4.71
CA SER A 52 8.26 -14.14 -3.62
C SER A 52 8.81 -14.66 -2.31
N GLN A 53 9.03 -13.78 -1.34
CA GLN A 53 9.30 -14.17 0.03
C GLN A 53 7.98 -14.13 0.81
N ILE A 54 7.51 -15.30 1.21
CA ILE A 54 6.27 -15.49 1.94
C ILE A 54 6.64 -15.65 3.42
N ARG A 55 6.03 -14.85 4.27
CA ARG A 55 6.10 -15.06 5.69
C ARG A 55 4.73 -15.45 6.22
N ILE A 56 4.68 -16.48 7.07
CA ILE A 56 3.45 -16.96 7.72
C ILE A 56 3.67 -17.01 9.23
N SER A 57 2.70 -16.55 9.99
CA SER A 57 2.79 -16.53 11.46
C SER A 57 1.42 -16.72 12.11
N ASP A 58 1.44 -17.19 13.36
CA ASP A 58 0.25 -17.23 14.23
C ASP A 58 -0.09 -15.86 14.84
N GLU A 59 0.74 -14.83 14.61
CA GLU A 59 0.53 -13.44 15.01
C GLU A 59 0.65 -12.50 13.82
N PHE A 60 0.28 -11.22 14.03
CA PHE A 60 0.45 -10.17 13.03
C PHE A 60 1.90 -10.04 12.58
N ILE A 61 2.10 -9.94 11.27
CA ILE A 61 3.40 -9.75 10.60
C ILE A 61 3.26 -8.72 9.47
N ALA A 62 4.32 -7.92 9.29
CA ALA A 62 4.41 -6.92 8.21
C ALA A 62 5.85 -6.63 7.77
N GLY A 63 6.83 -7.44 8.18
CA GLY A 63 8.24 -7.31 7.82
C GLY A 63 8.81 -8.60 7.25
N ARG A 64 9.79 -8.49 6.35
CA ARG A 64 10.54 -9.63 5.82
C ARG A 64 11.64 -10.07 6.78
N ARG A 65 12.09 -11.33 6.67
CA ARG A 65 13.24 -11.87 7.39
C ARG A 65 14.45 -12.01 6.47
N GLU A 66 15.66 -11.92 7.02
CA GLU A 66 16.89 -12.20 6.25
C GLU A 66 17.09 -13.70 6.06
N LYS A 67 16.78 -14.48 7.08
CA LYS A 67 16.88 -15.94 7.04
C LYS A 67 15.53 -16.55 6.71
N ILE A 68 15.58 -17.68 6.00
CA ILE A 68 14.40 -18.42 5.54
C ILE A 68 14.43 -19.86 6.04
N ASP A 69 13.27 -20.43 6.22
CA ASP A 69 13.10 -21.80 6.65
C ASP A 69 12.97 -22.76 5.47
N LEU A 70 12.43 -22.28 4.35
CA LEU A 70 12.21 -23.08 3.13
C LEU A 70 12.57 -22.28 1.88
N LEU A 71 13.27 -22.92 0.96
CA LEU A 71 13.57 -22.40 -0.37
C LEU A 71 12.94 -23.31 -1.44
N ILE A 72 12.01 -22.77 -2.21
CA ILE A 72 11.39 -23.44 -3.35
C ILE A 72 12.01 -22.88 -4.63
N ALA A 73 12.88 -23.64 -5.26
CA ALA A 73 13.66 -23.21 -6.41
C ALA A 73 13.18 -23.88 -7.73
N PHE A 74 12.77 -23.06 -8.70
CA PHE A 74 12.36 -23.53 -10.02
C PHE A 74 13.55 -23.70 -10.96
N ASP A 75 14.69 -23.08 -10.63
CA ASP A 75 15.94 -23.14 -11.42
C ASP A 75 17.19 -22.98 -10.53
N LYS A 76 18.34 -23.26 -11.13
CA LYS A 76 19.65 -23.19 -10.45
C LYS A 76 19.97 -21.79 -9.93
N LYS A 77 19.62 -20.74 -10.68
CA LYS A 77 19.89 -19.36 -10.27
C LYS A 77 19.20 -19.00 -8.95
N THR A 78 18.01 -19.53 -8.73
CA THR A 78 17.29 -19.36 -7.46
C THR A 78 18.07 -19.97 -6.30
N ILE A 79 18.64 -21.15 -6.48
CA ILE A 79 19.45 -21.83 -5.47
C ILE A 79 20.69 -20.99 -5.18
N ASP A 80 21.47 -20.64 -6.19
CA ASP A 80 22.71 -19.88 -6.06
C ASP A 80 22.54 -18.54 -5.33
N LEU A 81 21.39 -17.88 -5.52
CA LEU A 81 21.11 -16.59 -4.89
C LEU A 81 20.58 -16.70 -3.44
N HIS A 82 19.88 -17.77 -3.09
CA HIS A 82 19.11 -17.81 -1.85
C HIS A 82 19.47 -18.96 -0.91
N GLU A 83 20.25 -19.97 -1.33
CA GLU A 83 20.61 -21.09 -0.45
C GLU A 83 21.33 -20.62 0.84
N GLY A 84 22.21 -19.62 0.71
CA GLY A 84 22.91 -19.01 1.85
C GLY A 84 22.00 -18.29 2.87
N MET A 85 20.72 -18.08 2.52
CA MET A 85 19.72 -17.51 3.41
C MET A 85 19.03 -18.56 4.29
N LEU A 86 19.16 -19.86 3.99
CA LEU A 86 18.54 -20.92 4.77
C LEU A 86 19.01 -20.91 6.23
N ASN A 87 18.05 -21.04 7.15
CA ASN A 87 18.31 -21.27 8.56
C ASN A 87 18.99 -22.63 8.78
N THR A 88 19.65 -22.81 9.91
CA THR A 88 20.07 -24.15 10.37
C THR A 88 18.84 -25.05 10.50
N GLY A 89 18.82 -26.14 9.73
CA GLY A 89 17.63 -27.02 9.64
C GLY A 89 16.59 -26.58 8.62
N GLY A 90 16.83 -25.51 7.88
CA GLY A 90 16.01 -25.12 6.72
C GLY A 90 16.16 -26.11 5.57
N ALA A 91 15.17 -26.14 4.66
CA ALA A 91 15.15 -27.11 3.56
C ALA A 91 15.08 -26.44 2.18
N LEU A 92 15.87 -27.01 1.24
CA LEU A 92 15.80 -26.72 -0.18
C LEU A 92 14.87 -27.73 -0.86
N ILE A 93 13.85 -27.22 -1.54
CA ILE A 93 12.93 -27.95 -2.42
C ILE A 93 13.13 -27.43 -3.84
N PHE A 94 13.44 -28.30 -4.78
CA PHE A 94 13.85 -27.84 -6.12
C PHE A 94 13.32 -28.71 -7.25
N ASN A 95 13.27 -28.14 -8.45
CA ASN A 95 12.94 -28.89 -9.68
C ASN A 95 14.13 -29.77 -10.10
N LYS A 96 14.07 -31.04 -9.76
CA LYS A 96 15.16 -32.02 -10.02
C LYS A 96 15.52 -32.13 -11.49
N ASN A 97 14.57 -31.95 -12.41
CA ASN A 97 14.83 -32.01 -13.84
C ASN A 97 15.68 -30.84 -14.36
N LYS A 98 15.71 -29.71 -13.64
CA LYS A 98 16.53 -28.54 -13.97
C LYS A 98 17.88 -28.54 -13.25
N THR A 99 17.97 -29.20 -12.11
CA THR A 99 19.13 -29.17 -11.20
C THR A 99 19.37 -30.57 -10.61
N PRO A 100 19.73 -31.58 -11.44
CA PRO A 100 19.76 -32.98 -11.00
C PRO A 100 20.84 -33.29 -9.95
N GLU A 101 21.89 -32.47 -9.85
CA GLU A 101 23.05 -32.70 -8.95
C GLU A 101 22.87 -32.04 -7.57
N GLU A 102 21.77 -31.32 -7.36
CA GLU A 102 21.55 -30.59 -6.08
C GLU A 102 21.20 -31.53 -4.94
N LYS A 103 21.65 -31.12 -3.73
CA LYS A 103 21.30 -31.81 -2.49
C LYS A 103 20.10 -31.14 -1.83
N GLY A 104 19.07 -31.94 -1.53
CA GLY A 104 17.83 -31.46 -0.95
C GLY A 104 16.64 -32.30 -1.40
N ILE A 105 15.46 -31.71 -1.44
CA ILE A 105 14.22 -32.41 -1.79
C ILE A 105 13.88 -32.09 -3.24
N GLY A 106 14.23 -33.02 -4.13
CA GLY A 106 13.99 -32.89 -5.57
C GLY A 106 12.56 -33.31 -5.95
N ILE A 107 11.89 -32.46 -6.75
CA ILE A 107 10.59 -32.76 -7.39
C ILE A 107 10.84 -32.94 -8.89
N GLU A 108 10.39 -34.02 -9.46
CA GLU A 108 10.52 -34.30 -10.92
C GLU A 108 9.44 -33.55 -11.71
N ALA A 109 9.38 -32.22 -11.55
CA ALA A 109 8.28 -31.37 -12.00
C ALA A 109 8.09 -31.40 -13.53
N ASP A 110 9.17 -31.26 -14.30
CA ASP A 110 9.07 -31.28 -15.76
C ASP A 110 8.72 -32.68 -16.29
N ALA A 111 9.20 -33.75 -15.63
CA ALA A 111 8.87 -35.13 -16.00
C ALA A 111 7.38 -35.43 -15.80
N ILE A 112 6.81 -35.02 -14.66
CA ILE A 112 5.37 -35.15 -14.35
C ILE A 112 4.53 -34.41 -15.41
N VAL A 113 4.89 -33.15 -15.69
CA VAL A 113 4.18 -32.33 -16.69
C VAL A 113 4.23 -32.99 -18.07
N LYS A 114 5.40 -33.51 -18.48
CA LYS A 114 5.58 -34.21 -19.77
C LYS A 114 4.76 -35.49 -19.82
N HIS A 115 4.76 -36.28 -18.74
CA HIS A 115 3.97 -37.52 -18.63
C HIS A 115 2.47 -37.25 -18.83
N LEU A 116 1.95 -36.20 -18.20
CA LEU A 116 0.56 -35.80 -18.30
C LEU A 116 0.24 -34.91 -19.52
N GLN A 117 1.17 -34.72 -20.44
CA GLN A 117 1.02 -33.89 -21.65
C GLN A 117 0.62 -32.43 -21.33
N GLY A 118 1.05 -31.92 -20.19
CA GLY A 118 0.82 -30.55 -19.77
C GLY A 118 1.74 -29.53 -20.47
N LYS A 119 1.44 -28.24 -20.34
CA LYS A 119 2.31 -27.15 -20.82
C LYS A 119 3.51 -26.98 -19.90
N PRO A 120 4.71 -26.63 -20.41
CA PRO A 120 5.92 -26.47 -19.58
C PRO A 120 5.77 -25.55 -18.36
N ILE A 121 4.96 -24.49 -18.47
CA ILE A 121 4.66 -23.56 -17.36
C ILE A 121 4.03 -24.29 -16.17
N MET A 122 3.35 -25.41 -16.37
CA MET A 122 2.69 -26.17 -15.30
C MET A 122 3.67 -26.90 -14.37
N ALA A 123 4.98 -26.83 -14.64
CA ALA A 123 6.00 -27.29 -13.68
C ALA A 123 5.88 -26.55 -12.33
N ASN A 124 5.47 -25.29 -12.34
CA ASN A 124 5.18 -24.55 -11.09
C ASN A 124 4.06 -25.22 -10.27
N THR A 125 3.06 -25.78 -10.93
CA THR A 125 1.95 -26.51 -10.30
C THR A 125 2.43 -27.83 -9.66
N ALA A 126 3.30 -28.55 -10.33
CA ALA A 126 3.94 -29.74 -9.75
C ALA A 126 4.79 -29.36 -8.51
N MET A 127 5.55 -28.26 -8.59
CA MET A 127 6.32 -27.75 -7.45
C MET A 127 5.42 -27.39 -6.26
N ILE A 128 4.23 -26.78 -6.48
CA ILE A 128 3.25 -26.52 -5.42
C ILE A 128 2.77 -27.84 -4.80
N GLY A 129 2.34 -28.81 -5.62
CA GLY A 129 1.86 -30.11 -5.15
C GLY A 129 2.88 -30.84 -4.28
N GLY A 130 4.11 -30.96 -4.78
CA GLY A 130 5.21 -31.58 -4.05
C GLY A 130 5.55 -30.85 -2.75
N PHE A 131 5.62 -29.51 -2.78
CA PHE A 131 5.83 -28.70 -1.59
C PHE A 131 4.77 -28.99 -0.49
N LEU A 132 3.49 -29.04 -0.85
CA LEU A 132 2.41 -29.29 0.12
C LEU A 132 2.61 -30.63 0.85
N LYS A 133 3.03 -31.66 0.11
CA LYS A 133 3.32 -32.98 0.71
C LYS A 133 4.53 -32.94 1.63
N VAL A 134 5.61 -32.31 1.18
CA VAL A 134 6.86 -32.18 1.94
C VAL A 134 6.64 -31.50 3.27
N VAL A 135 5.79 -30.47 3.34
CA VAL A 135 5.50 -29.71 4.58
C VAL A 135 4.30 -30.25 5.37
N GLY A 136 3.81 -31.44 5.03
CA GLY A 136 2.78 -32.14 5.79
C GLY A 136 1.38 -31.51 5.69
N ILE A 137 1.09 -30.73 4.66
CA ILE A 137 -0.26 -30.18 4.42
C ILE A 137 -1.11 -31.26 3.74
N GLU A 138 -2.20 -31.66 4.39
CA GLU A 138 -3.15 -32.62 3.82
C GLU A 138 -3.77 -32.10 2.53
N TRP A 139 -3.86 -32.96 1.51
CA TRP A 139 -4.44 -32.61 0.22
C TRP A 139 -5.85 -32.00 0.34
N ALA A 140 -6.69 -32.55 1.19
CA ALA A 140 -8.05 -32.05 1.41
C ALA A 140 -8.09 -30.59 1.88
N ALA A 141 -7.10 -30.17 2.67
CA ALA A 141 -6.99 -28.79 3.14
C ALA A 141 -6.64 -27.81 2.02
N ALA A 142 -5.79 -28.23 1.07
CA ALA A 142 -5.37 -27.41 -0.06
C ALA A 142 -6.33 -27.43 -1.26
N LYS A 143 -7.02 -28.58 -1.47
CA LYS A 143 -7.80 -28.89 -2.67
C LYS A 143 -8.75 -27.77 -3.12
N THR A 144 -9.57 -27.22 -2.22
CA THR A 144 -10.54 -26.17 -2.59
C THR A 144 -9.88 -24.86 -3.04
N VAL A 145 -8.67 -24.54 -2.52
CA VAL A 145 -7.89 -23.38 -2.98
C VAL A 145 -7.37 -23.66 -4.37
N LEU A 146 -6.77 -24.84 -4.58
CA LEU A 146 -6.23 -25.25 -5.88
C LEU A 146 -7.32 -25.32 -6.96
N GLU A 147 -8.50 -25.90 -6.66
CA GLU A 147 -9.65 -25.94 -7.59
C GLU A 147 -10.07 -24.53 -8.02
N LYS A 148 -10.16 -23.60 -7.08
CA LYS A 148 -10.50 -22.19 -7.38
C LYS A 148 -9.45 -21.52 -8.24
N GLU A 149 -8.17 -21.73 -7.93
CA GLU A 149 -7.05 -21.05 -8.63
C GLU A 149 -6.77 -21.63 -10.02
N PHE A 150 -7.11 -22.90 -10.24
CA PHE A 150 -6.89 -23.58 -11.52
C PHE A 150 -8.14 -23.69 -12.41
N GLY A 151 -9.27 -23.14 -11.99
CA GLY A 151 -10.49 -23.11 -12.81
C GLY A 151 -11.31 -24.40 -12.80
N GLY A 152 -11.28 -25.15 -11.70
CA GLY A 152 -12.12 -26.32 -11.48
C GLY A 152 -11.37 -27.62 -11.17
N LYS A 153 -12.11 -28.61 -10.67
CA LYS A 153 -11.57 -29.90 -10.21
C LYS A 153 -10.98 -30.77 -11.35
N ASP A 154 -11.52 -30.65 -12.55
CA ASP A 154 -11.15 -31.46 -13.72
C ASP A 154 -10.04 -30.81 -14.56
N ASN A 155 -9.43 -29.73 -14.06
CA ASN A 155 -8.32 -29.07 -14.73
C ASN A 155 -7.04 -29.90 -14.61
N ILE A 156 -6.28 -30.02 -15.72
CA ILE A 156 -5.02 -30.77 -15.76
C ILE A 156 -4.04 -30.33 -14.67
N ASN A 157 -4.04 -29.05 -14.27
CA ASN A 157 -3.21 -28.58 -13.15
C ASN A 157 -3.54 -29.30 -11.82
N MET A 158 -4.80 -29.70 -11.60
CA MET A 158 -5.16 -30.48 -10.41
C MET A 158 -4.52 -31.87 -10.43
N THR A 159 -4.50 -32.52 -11.60
CA THR A 159 -3.86 -33.83 -11.78
C THR A 159 -2.35 -33.74 -11.60
N ILE A 160 -1.71 -32.73 -12.20
CA ILE A 160 -0.26 -32.48 -12.09
C ILE A 160 0.14 -32.22 -10.61
N ALA A 161 -0.60 -31.35 -9.91
CA ALA A 161 -0.32 -31.08 -8.50
C ALA A 161 -0.50 -32.31 -7.63
N LYS A 162 -1.52 -33.15 -7.92
CA LYS A 162 -1.81 -34.36 -7.16
C LYS A 162 -0.74 -35.44 -7.38
N GLU A 163 -0.30 -35.65 -8.62
CA GLU A 163 0.75 -36.62 -8.94
C GLU A 163 2.07 -36.23 -8.25
N ALA A 164 2.45 -34.95 -8.31
CA ALA A 164 3.62 -34.47 -7.59
C ALA A 164 3.46 -34.61 -6.05
N TYR A 165 2.27 -34.37 -5.52
CA TYR A 165 1.98 -34.58 -4.11
C TYR A 165 2.13 -36.05 -3.71
N ASP A 166 1.60 -36.99 -4.49
CA ASP A 166 1.61 -38.42 -4.17
C ASP A 166 3.00 -39.06 -4.36
N SER A 167 3.87 -38.46 -5.20
CA SER A 167 5.23 -38.96 -5.45
C SER A 167 6.22 -38.72 -4.30
N LEU A 168 5.85 -37.95 -3.28
CA LEU A 168 6.71 -37.54 -2.19
C LEU A 168 6.23 -38.03 -0.81
N LYS A 169 7.04 -37.77 0.21
CA LYS A 169 6.73 -38.05 1.61
C LYS A 169 6.75 -36.76 2.43
N GLU A 170 6.05 -36.77 3.56
CA GLU A 170 6.16 -35.72 4.58
C GLU A 170 7.56 -35.76 5.21
N LEU A 171 8.25 -34.63 5.20
CA LEU A 171 9.59 -34.48 5.76
C LEU A 171 9.67 -33.36 6.80
N ILE A 172 8.76 -32.40 6.69
CA ILE A 172 8.65 -31.21 7.56
C ILE A 172 7.19 -31.11 7.95
N LYS A 173 6.91 -30.76 9.22
CA LYS A 173 5.54 -30.63 9.66
C LYS A 173 5.21 -29.17 9.98
N ILE A 174 4.40 -28.53 9.14
CA ILE A 174 3.78 -27.25 9.43
C ILE A 174 2.31 -27.52 9.81
N GLU A 175 2.02 -27.42 11.10
CA GLU A 175 0.66 -27.69 11.61
C GLU A 175 -0.32 -26.56 11.30
N SER A 176 -1.61 -26.86 11.17
CA SER A 176 -2.64 -25.83 11.04
C SER A 176 -2.72 -24.96 12.31
N ASN A 177 -2.92 -23.65 12.11
CA ASN A 177 -3.12 -22.70 13.20
C ASN A 177 -4.62 -22.58 13.52
N LYS A 178 -5.10 -23.32 14.52
CA LYS A 178 -6.52 -23.34 14.91
C LYS A 178 -6.92 -22.25 15.89
N LYS A 179 -5.98 -21.41 16.37
CA LYS A 179 -6.18 -20.54 17.54
C LYS A 179 -6.58 -19.10 17.22
N THR A 180 -6.45 -18.64 15.99
CA THR A 180 -6.70 -17.25 15.66
C THR A 180 -8.00 -17.06 14.87
N LYS A 181 -8.70 -15.93 15.10
CA LYS A 181 -9.67 -15.40 14.15
C LYS A 181 -8.90 -15.05 12.88
N ASN A 182 -9.07 -15.86 11.86
CA ASN A 182 -8.35 -15.72 10.62
C ASN A 182 -8.77 -14.47 9.87
N PRO A 183 -7.82 -13.70 9.34
CA PRO A 183 -8.13 -12.71 8.33
C PRO A 183 -8.82 -13.37 7.14
N GLU A 184 -9.89 -12.78 6.64
CA GLU A 184 -10.68 -13.40 5.58
C GLU A 184 -10.08 -13.21 4.19
N TYR A 185 -9.28 -12.16 4.00
CA TYR A 185 -8.70 -11.79 2.71
C TYR A 185 -7.18 -11.75 2.72
N LEU A 186 -6.58 -11.95 1.55
CA LEU A 186 -5.23 -11.53 1.21
C LEU A 186 -5.37 -10.46 0.13
N MET A 187 -4.82 -9.28 0.39
CA MET A 187 -4.94 -8.12 -0.51
C MET A 187 -3.63 -7.35 -0.56
N THR A 188 -3.32 -6.83 -1.73
CA THR A 188 -2.29 -5.80 -1.88
C THR A 188 -2.81 -4.44 -1.38
N GLY A 189 -1.91 -3.49 -1.13
CA GLY A 189 -2.32 -2.13 -0.80
C GLY A 189 -3.09 -1.45 -1.92
N ASN A 190 -2.75 -1.75 -3.18
CA ASN A 190 -3.50 -1.27 -4.35
C ASN A 190 -4.94 -1.77 -4.35
N GLU A 191 -5.16 -3.08 -4.22
CA GLU A 191 -6.50 -3.69 -4.17
C GLU A 191 -7.32 -3.16 -2.99
N ALA A 192 -6.69 -3.03 -1.83
CA ALA A 192 -7.33 -2.53 -0.63
C ALA A 192 -7.72 -1.05 -0.75
N SER A 193 -6.83 -0.21 -1.32
CA SER A 193 -7.11 1.21 -1.59
C SER A 193 -8.25 1.38 -2.60
N ALA A 194 -8.26 0.57 -3.66
CA ALA A 194 -9.34 0.58 -4.66
C ALA A 194 -10.70 0.27 -4.01
N LEU A 195 -10.76 -0.81 -3.22
CA LEU A 195 -12.00 -1.21 -2.56
C LEU A 195 -12.44 -0.18 -1.50
N GLY A 196 -11.51 0.42 -0.78
CA GLY A 196 -11.79 1.48 0.19
C GLY A 196 -12.39 2.72 -0.46
N ALA A 197 -11.81 3.20 -1.56
CA ALA A 197 -12.33 4.34 -2.32
C ALA A 197 -13.70 4.04 -2.95
N ALA A 198 -13.88 2.85 -3.56
CA ALA A 198 -15.17 2.43 -4.12
C ALA A 198 -16.27 2.41 -3.05
N LYS A 199 -16.01 1.89 -1.85
CA LYS A 199 -16.95 1.90 -0.73
C LYS A 199 -17.28 3.30 -0.21
N ALA A 200 -16.35 4.23 -0.34
CA ALA A 200 -16.59 5.64 -0.03
C ALA A 200 -17.31 6.40 -1.17
N GLY A 201 -17.77 5.70 -2.21
CA GLY A 201 -18.57 6.25 -3.29
C GLY A 201 -17.73 6.91 -4.39
N LEU A 202 -16.59 6.35 -4.71
CA LEU A 202 -15.82 6.70 -5.91
C LEU A 202 -16.67 6.41 -7.16
N ASP A 203 -16.77 7.36 -8.08
CA ASP A 203 -17.53 7.22 -9.33
C ASP A 203 -16.60 6.91 -10.51
N ILE A 204 -15.44 7.59 -10.60
CA ILE A 204 -14.52 7.46 -11.74
C ILE A 204 -13.07 7.39 -11.25
N TYR A 205 -12.31 6.47 -11.83
CA TYR A 205 -10.87 6.33 -11.63
C TYR A 205 -10.12 6.60 -12.94
N TYR A 206 -9.13 7.48 -12.87
CA TYR A 206 -8.26 7.83 -13.99
C TYR A 206 -6.82 7.45 -13.69
N ALA A 207 -6.13 6.78 -14.62
CA ALA A 207 -4.69 6.54 -14.49
C ALA A 207 -4.00 6.31 -15.83
N TYR A 208 -2.75 6.74 -15.92
CA TYR A 208 -1.77 6.27 -16.89
C TYR A 208 -0.88 5.23 -16.20
N PRO A 209 -0.59 4.07 -16.81
CA PRO A 209 0.11 2.97 -16.16
C PRO A 209 1.52 3.36 -15.70
N MET A 210 1.76 3.38 -14.40
CA MET A 210 3.09 3.59 -13.82
C MET A 210 3.29 2.71 -12.59
N THR A 211 4.34 1.87 -12.61
CA THR A 211 4.72 1.03 -11.46
C THR A 211 5.17 1.92 -10.28
N PRO A 212 4.69 1.66 -9.03
CA PRO A 212 3.85 0.53 -8.59
C PRO A 212 2.33 0.82 -8.53
N ALA A 213 1.84 1.95 -9.02
CA ALA A 213 0.42 2.32 -9.01
C ALA A 213 -0.46 1.51 -9.98
N SER A 214 0.15 0.85 -11.00
CA SER A 214 -0.60 0.12 -12.04
C SER A 214 -1.54 -0.96 -11.50
N GLY A 215 -1.28 -1.52 -10.31
CA GLY A 215 -2.16 -2.48 -9.66
C GLY A 215 -3.56 -1.92 -9.36
N LEU A 216 -3.67 -0.62 -9.06
CA LEU A 216 -4.97 0.06 -8.91
C LEU A 216 -5.76 0.05 -10.24
N LEU A 217 -5.09 0.40 -11.35
CA LEU A 217 -5.70 0.42 -12.68
C LEU A 217 -6.22 -0.97 -13.08
N HIS A 218 -5.41 -2.00 -12.88
CA HIS A 218 -5.80 -3.36 -13.21
C HIS A 218 -6.99 -3.82 -12.36
N TYR A 219 -6.98 -3.54 -11.05
CA TYR A 219 -8.05 -3.94 -10.16
C TYR A 219 -9.38 -3.25 -10.50
N PHE A 220 -9.37 -1.95 -10.72
CA PHE A 220 -10.59 -1.23 -11.10
C PHE A 220 -11.12 -1.68 -12.46
N ALA A 221 -10.25 -1.86 -13.47
CA ALA A 221 -10.67 -2.34 -14.80
C ALA A 221 -11.27 -3.76 -14.75
N GLU A 222 -10.69 -4.66 -13.94
CA GLU A 222 -11.21 -6.03 -13.77
C GLU A 222 -12.57 -6.06 -13.05
N HIS A 223 -12.77 -5.16 -12.08
CA HIS A 223 -13.94 -5.12 -11.22
C HIS A 223 -14.89 -3.93 -11.49
N GLU A 224 -14.78 -3.28 -12.63
CA GLU A 224 -15.52 -2.06 -12.98
C GLU A 224 -17.04 -2.21 -12.75
N LYS A 225 -17.61 -3.29 -13.26
CA LYS A 225 -19.06 -3.56 -13.13
C LYS A 225 -19.50 -3.88 -11.70
N GLU A 226 -18.66 -4.60 -10.96
CA GLU A 226 -18.97 -5.03 -9.58
C GLU A 226 -18.88 -3.84 -8.61
N LEU A 227 -17.91 -2.96 -8.84
CA LEU A 227 -17.67 -1.80 -7.99
C LEU A 227 -18.51 -0.57 -8.40
N GLY A 228 -19.00 -0.55 -9.64
CA GLY A 228 -19.69 0.59 -10.21
C GLY A 228 -18.78 1.82 -10.41
N VAL A 229 -17.48 1.60 -10.61
CA VAL A 229 -16.47 2.64 -10.80
C VAL A 229 -15.99 2.62 -12.25
N LEU A 230 -16.26 3.67 -13.01
CA LEU A 230 -15.77 3.80 -14.39
C LEU A 230 -14.24 3.97 -14.37
N THR A 231 -13.55 3.19 -15.21
CA THR A 231 -12.08 3.18 -15.26
C THR A 231 -11.58 3.70 -16.60
N ILE A 232 -10.81 4.78 -16.59
CA ILE A 232 -10.35 5.46 -17.81
C ILE A 232 -8.82 5.56 -17.80
N GLN A 233 -8.21 5.22 -18.94
CA GLN A 233 -6.77 5.34 -19.16
C GLN A 233 -6.50 6.39 -20.25
N PRO A 234 -6.26 7.67 -19.88
CA PRO A 234 -5.79 8.69 -20.80
C PRO A 234 -4.35 8.49 -21.28
N GLU A 235 -3.89 9.34 -22.21
CA GLU A 235 -2.59 9.21 -22.88
C GLU A 235 -1.36 9.51 -22.00
N ASN A 236 -1.52 10.27 -20.90
CA ASN A 236 -0.44 10.61 -19.95
C ASN A 236 -0.99 11.15 -18.63
N GLU A 237 -0.11 11.42 -17.64
CA GLU A 237 -0.50 11.87 -16.31
C GLU A 237 -1.12 13.26 -16.27
N ILE A 238 -0.76 14.16 -17.21
CA ILE A 238 -1.33 15.51 -17.30
C ILE A 238 -2.80 15.39 -17.72
N ALA A 239 -3.10 14.59 -18.73
CA ALA A 239 -4.46 14.31 -19.16
C ALA A 239 -5.28 13.64 -18.05
N VAL A 240 -4.70 12.61 -17.36
CA VAL A 240 -5.31 11.94 -16.20
C VAL A 240 -5.80 12.95 -15.16
N ALA A 241 -4.93 13.86 -14.73
CA ALA A 241 -5.28 14.81 -13.68
C ALA A 241 -6.35 15.83 -14.14
N ASN A 242 -6.24 16.36 -15.38
CA ASN A 242 -7.20 17.32 -15.92
C ASN A 242 -8.59 16.71 -16.15
N GLU A 243 -8.67 15.49 -16.68
CA GLU A 243 -9.94 14.79 -16.88
C GLU A 243 -10.63 14.49 -15.55
N ALA A 244 -9.85 14.11 -14.51
CA ALA A 244 -10.38 13.91 -13.17
C ALA A 244 -10.96 15.21 -12.58
N VAL A 245 -10.28 16.33 -12.77
CA VAL A 245 -10.79 17.65 -12.34
C VAL A 245 -12.08 18.01 -13.09
N GLY A 246 -12.12 17.81 -14.42
CA GLY A 246 -13.32 18.04 -15.21
C GLY A 246 -14.52 17.23 -14.72
N SER A 247 -14.32 15.95 -14.40
CA SER A 247 -15.35 15.09 -13.86
C SER A 247 -15.77 15.50 -12.44
N ALA A 248 -14.81 15.84 -11.57
CA ALA A 248 -15.12 16.31 -10.22
C ALA A 248 -15.90 17.62 -10.23
N TYR A 249 -15.62 18.52 -11.18
CA TYR A 249 -16.39 19.73 -11.41
C TYR A 249 -17.87 19.45 -11.72
N THR A 250 -18.18 18.33 -12.38
CA THR A 250 -19.57 17.91 -12.65
C THR A 250 -20.24 17.17 -11.49
N GLY A 251 -19.54 16.94 -10.39
CA GLY A 251 -20.07 16.27 -9.21
C GLY A 251 -19.73 14.78 -9.09
N GLN A 252 -18.87 14.26 -9.97
CA GLN A 252 -18.41 12.87 -9.89
C GLN A 252 -17.24 12.77 -8.91
N ARG A 253 -17.27 11.82 -8.00
CA ARG A 253 -16.15 11.56 -7.11
C ARG A 253 -15.03 10.89 -7.87
N THR A 254 -13.87 11.54 -7.93
CA THR A 254 -12.74 11.09 -8.74
C THR A 254 -11.50 10.75 -7.92
N MET A 255 -10.76 9.76 -8.41
CA MET A 255 -9.46 9.37 -7.91
C MET A 255 -8.49 9.21 -9.07
N VAL A 256 -7.26 9.64 -8.88
CA VAL A 256 -6.15 9.43 -9.82
C VAL A 256 -4.97 8.76 -9.11
N ALA A 257 -4.19 7.97 -9.83
CA ALA A 257 -2.98 7.39 -9.27
C ALA A 257 -1.80 7.45 -10.24
N SER A 258 -0.63 7.70 -9.69
CA SER A 258 0.66 7.57 -10.38
C SER A 258 1.78 7.29 -9.38
N SER A 259 3.01 7.38 -9.81
CA SER A 259 4.22 7.19 -9.00
C SER A 259 5.17 8.36 -9.22
N SER A 260 5.74 8.88 -8.13
CA SER A 260 6.87 9.85 -8.14
C SER A 260 6.93 10.81 -9.34
N GLY A 261 7.57 10.41 -10.42
CA GLY A 261 7.72 11.25 -11.63
C GLY A 261 6.40 11.57 -12.33
N GLY A 262 5.46 10.63 -12.43
CA GLY A 262 4.13 10.87 -12.97
C GLY A 262 3.28 11.76 -12.06
N PHE A 263 3.41 11.58 -10.73
CA PHE A 263 2.80 12.49 -9.76
C PHE A 263 3.36 13.92 -9.89
N ALA A 264 4.66 14.06 -10.21
CA ALA A 264 5.28 15.35 -10.46
C ALA A 264 4.67 16.07 -11.69
N LEU A 265 4.25 15.34 -12.72
CA LEU A 265 3.56 15.90 -13.89
C LEU A 265 2.13 16.43 -13.55
N MET A 266 1.56 16.02 -12.41
CA MET A 266 0.25 16.50 -11.94
C MET A 266 0.35 17.73 -11.03
N SER A 267 1.55 18.23 -10.70
CA SER A 267 1.78 19.27 -9.68
C SER A 267 0.97 20.54 -9.90
N GLU A 268 0.91 21.04 -11.14
CA GLU A 268 0.14 22.23 -11.48
C GLU A 268 -1.36 21.97 -11.29
N VAL A 269 -1.85 20.82 -11.75
CA VAL A 269 -3.27 20.46 -11.63
C VAL A 269 -3.67 20.26 -10.16
N ILE A 270 -2.80 19.72 -9.31
CA ILE A 270 -3.05 19.62 -7.85
C ILE A 270 -3.23 21.02 -7.26
N SER A 271 -2.37 21.99 -7.63
CA SER A 271 -2.50 23.38 -7.23
C SER A 271 -3.79 24.02 -7.77
N PHE A 272 -4.13 23.75 -9.04
CA PHE A 272 -5.39 24.19 -9.66
C PHE A 272 -6.62 23.65 -8.91
N THR A 273 -6.62 22.39 -8.46
CA THR A 273 -7.74 21.85 -7.68
C THR A 273 -7.97 22.63 -6.38
N ALA A 274 -6.90 23.12 -5.74
CA ALA A 274 -7.00 23.93 -4.55
C ALA A 274 -7.55 25.34 -4.84
N MET A 275 -7.07 26.00 -5.91
CA MET A 275 -7.57 27.31 -6.34
C MET A 275 -9.05 27.26 -6.73
N ALA A 276 -9.44 26.28 -7.53
CA ALA A 276 -10.81 26.08 -8.00
C ALA A 276 -11.72 25.39 -6.98
N GLU A 277 -11.16 24.99 -5.82
CA GLU A 277 -11.85 24.24 -4.76
C GLU A 277 -12.59 23.00 -5.32
N ILE A 278 -11.95 22.25 -6.20
CA ILE A 278 -12.47 21.03 -6.83
C ILE A 278 -11.84 19.81 -6.14
N PRO A 279 -12.63 18.95 -5.50
CA PRO A 279 -12.11 17.81 -4.76
C PRO A 279 -11.64 16.68 -5.66
N VAL A 280 -10.40 16.22 -5.47
CA VAL A 280 -9.84 15.04 -6.15
C VAL A 280 -8.97 14.27 -5.15
N LEU A 281 -9.08 12.94 -5.14
CA LEU A 281 -8.14 12.07 -4.42
C LEU A 281 -6.98 11.69 -5.34
N PHE A 282 -5.78 12.14 -4.98
CA PHE A 282 -4.53 11.77 -5.66
C PHE A 282 -3.84 10.64 -4.90
N VAL A 283 -3.31 9.66 -5.60
CA VAL A 283 -2.47 8.60 -5.03
C VAL A 283 -1.06 8.73 -5.58
N ASN A 284 -0.10 8.99 -4.69
CA ASN A 284 1.31 8.84 -5.01
C ASN A 284 1.82 7.50 -4.47
N SER A 285 1.95 6.51 -5.34
CA SER A 285 2.59 5.25 -5.00
C SER A 285 4.10 5.39 -5.25
N GLN A 286 4.81 5.89 -4.24
CA GLN A 286 6.19 6.28 -4.37
C GLN A 286 7.15 5.10 -4.56
N ARG A 287 8.27 5.37 -5.24
CA ARG A 287 9.41 4.49 -5.42
C ARG A 287 10.71 5.27 -5.26
N MET A 288 11.83 4.58 -5.20
CA MET A 288 13.11 5.26 -5.05
C MET A 288 13.43 6.14 -6.27
N GLY A 289 13.47 7.47 -6.06
CA GLY A 289 13.93 8.48 -7.01
C GLY A 289 15.42 8.81 -6.85
N PRO A 290 15.88 9.96 -7.44
CA PRO A 290 15.09 10.92 -8.23
C PRO A 290 14.73 10.44 -9.64
N ALA A 291 13.79 11.13 -10.30
CA ALA A 291 13.24 10.82 -11.62
C ALA A 291 12.70 9.38 -11.69
N THR A 292 13.05 8.61 -12.74
CA THR A 292 12.66 7.21 -12.86
C THR A 292 13.22 6.33 -11.74
N GLY A 293 14.43 6.65 -11.28
CA GLY A 293 15.10 5.99 -10.17
C GLY A 293 15.18 4.48 -10.32
N VAL A 294 14.62 3.76 -9.36
CA VAL A 294 14.60 2.28 -9.32
C VAL A 294 13.15 1.80 -9.39
N PRO A 295 12.60 1.56 -10.61
CA PRO A 295 11.15 1.51 -10.84
C PRO A 295 10.40 0.37 -10.13
N THR A 296 11.07 -0.76 -9.85
CA THR A 296 10.46 -1.95 -9.25
C THR A 296 10.85 -2.16 -7.79
N TYR A 297 11.49 -1.16 -7.17
CA TYR A 297 11.98 -1.26 -5.80
C TYR A 297 11.54 -0.09 -4.93
N SER A 298 11.60 -0.28 -3.61
CA SER A 298 10.98 0.59 -2.64
C SER A 298 11.81 1.80 -2.24
N GLY A 299 11.14 2.86 -1.82
CA GLY A 299 11.72 4.04 -1.20
C GLY A 299 10.62 4.97 -0.70
N GLN A 300 10.93 5.75 0.34
CA GLN A 300 10.00 6.69 0.96
C GLN A 300 10.52 8.13 0.83
N SER A 301 10.91 8.52 -0.41
CA SER A 301 11.58 9.80 -0.67
C SER A 301 10.64 10.94 -1.10
N ASP A 302 9.32 10.68 -1.24
CA ASP A 302 8.37 11.66 -1.75
C ASP A 302 7.47 12.29 -0.67
N LEU A 303 7.78 12.10 0.61
CA LEU A 303 6.94 12.62 1.71
C LEU A 303 6.83 14.15 1.66
N LEU A 304 7.97 14.85 1.64
CA LEU A 304 7.97 16.32 1.56
C LEU A 304 7.38 16.83 0.25
N PHE A 305 7.62 16.12 -0.87
CA PHE A 305 7.00 16.45 -2.13
C PHE A 305 5.48 16.26 -2.11
N SER A 306 4.97 15.21 -1.51
CA SER A 306 3.52 14.98 -1.38
C SER A 306 2.84 16.00 -0.45
N ILE A 307 3.57 16.55 0.52
CA ILE A 307 3.06 17.63 1.37
C ILE A 307 3.06 18.97 0.64
N ASN A 308 4.05 19.20 -0.25
CA ASN A 308 4.17 20.43 -1.03
C ASN A 308 4.18 20.11 -2.54
N PRO A 309 3.05 19.64 -3.11
CA PRO A 309 3.03 19.04 -4.43
C PRO A 309 2.90 20.05 -5.59
N GLY A 310 2.79 21.34 -5.32
CA GLY A 310 2.61 22.37 -6.35
C GLY A 310 2.82 23.79 -5.86
N PRO A 311 2.74 24.79 -6.74
CA PRO A 311 2.91 26.19 -6.38
C PRO A 311 1.72 26.73 -5.56
N GLY A 312 1.99 27.77 -4.78
CA GLY A 312 1.00 28.51 -3.98
C GLY A 312 0.75 27.93 -2.59
N ASP A 313 0.05 28.69 -1.79
CA ASP A 313 -0.31 28.33 -0.41
C ASP A 313 -1.71 27.70 -0.39
N PHE A 314 -1.78 26.41 -0.16
CA PHE A 314 -3.04 25.68 -0.03
C PHE A 314 -2.93 24.49 0.90
N GLU A 315 -4.03 24.17 1.53
CA GLU A 315 -4.12 23.06 2.47
C GLU A 315 -4.67 21.78 1.85
N LYS A 316 -4.18 20.65 2.32
CA LYS A 316 -4.57 19.33 1.88
C LYS A 316 -4.36 18.27 2.94
N PHE A 317 -5.13 17.18 2.85
CA PHE A 317 -4.85 16.00 3.66
C PHE A 317 -3.83 15.10 2.94
N VAL A 318 -2.83 14.64 3.67
CA VAL A 318 -1.89 13.60 3.22
C VAL A 318 -1.85 12.51 4.28
N ALA A 319 -2.16 11.27 3.87
CA ALA A 319 -2.03 10.11 4.75
C ALA A 319 -1.14 9.03 4.15
N ALA A 320 -0.30 8.43 5.00
CA ALA A 320 0.68 7.41 4.64
C ALA A 320 0.44 6.12 5.46
N PRO A 321 -0.46 5.22 5.01
CA PRO A 321 -0.77 3.97 5.69
C PRO A 321 0.42 3.00 5.67
N ALA A 322 0.44 2.06 6.62
CA ALA A 322 1.50 1.06 6.79
C ALA A 322 1.15 -0.34 6.29
N ASN A 323 -0.11 -0.63 6.04
CA ASN A 323 -0.61 -1.93 5.61
C ASN A 323 -1.90 -1.81 4.79
N SER A 324 -2.35 -2.91 4.19
CA SER A 324 -3.53 -2.93 3.32
C SER A 324 -4.84 -2.54 4.06
N GLU A 325 -5.00 -2.86 5.34
CA GLU A 325 -6.18 -2.44 6.10
C GLU A 325 -6.24 -0.90 6.24
N GLU A 326 -5.12 -0.29 6.61
CA GLU A 326 -5.00 1.16 6.69
C GLU A 326 -5.15 1.83 5.32
N ALA A 327 -4.60 1.22 4.26
CA ALA A 327 -4.74 1.72 2.89
C ALA A 327 -6.21 1.77 2.45
N ALA A 328 -7.01 0.73 2.76
CA ALA A 328 -8.45 0.73 2.51
C ALA A 328 -9.18 1.82 3.30
N ILE A 329 -8.92 1.92 4.60
CA ILE A 329 -9.58 2.90 5.47
C ILE A 329 -9.26 4.33 5.02
N TRP A 330 -7.97 4.62 4.77
CA TRP A 330 -7.55 5.98 4.46
C TRP A 330 -7.84 6.41 3.02
N SER A 331 -7.89 5.50 2.04
CA SER A 331 -8.38 5.85 0.71
C SER A 331 -9.84 6.34 0.75
N GLY A 332 -10.69 5.64 1.51
CA GLY A 332 -12.09 6.06 1.70
C GLY A 332 -12.23 7.35 2.49
N LYS A 333 -11.49 7.48 3.61
CA LYS A 333 -11.49 8.70 4.43
C LYS A 333 -11.00 9.92 3.65
N LEU A 334 -9.89 9.81 2.93
CA LEU A 334 -9.32 10.91 2.15
C LEU A 334 -10.26 11.34 1.02
N LEU A 335 -10.94 10.41 0.35
CA LEU A 335 -11.95 10.75 -0.64
C LEU A 335 -13.10 11.57 -0.01
N ASN A 336 -13.60 11.16 1.15
CA ASN A 336 -14.62 11.90 1.88
C ASN A 336 -14.13 13.29 2.32
N LEU A 337 -12.93 13.38 2.90
CA LEU A 337 -12.33 14.63 3.36
C LEU A 337 -12.07 15.61 2.20
N ALA A 338 -11.61 15.12 1.04
CA ALA A 338 -11.48 15.94 -0.16
C ALA A 338 -12.81 16.63 -0.50
N TRP A 339 -13.91 15.88 -0.51
CA TRP A 339 -15.24 16.38 -0.85
C TRP A 339 -15.86 17.27 0.25
N GLN A 340 -15.62 16.94 1.51
CA GLN A 340 -16.11 17.77 2.64
C GLN A 340 -15.43 19.15 2.66
N TYR A 341 -14.11 19.19 2.40
CA TYR A 341 -13.32 20.41 2.45
C TYR A 341 -13.08 21.05 1.09
N GLN A 342 -13.52 20.42 -0.01
CA GLN A 342 -13.32 20.93 -1.38
C GLN A 342 -11.84 21.29 -1.62
N THR A 343 -10.97 20.31 -1.41
CA THR A 343 -9.53 20.46 -1.50
C THR A 343 -8.92 19.16 -2.02
N PRO A 344 -7.73 19.16 -2.64
CA PRO A 344 -7.06 17.92 -2.97
C PRO A 344 -6.74 17.11 -1.71
N ALA A 345 -6.81 15.79 -1.80
CA ALA A 345 -6.28 14.89 -0.78
C ALA A 345 -5.29 13.91 -1.41
N ILE A 346 -4.27 13.49 -0.66
CA ILE A 346 -3.20 12.64 -1.18
C ILE A 346 -3.07 11.40 -0.32
N LEU A 347 -3.22 10.23 -0.95
CA LEU A 347 -2.87 8.94 -0.37
C LEU A 347 -1.43 8.62 -0.77
N LEU A 348 -0.52 8.63 0.19
CA LEU A 348 0.90 8.36 -0.03
C LEU A 348 1.21 6.89 0.28
N LEU A 349 1.27 6.08 -0.75
CA LEU A 349 1.71 4.69 -0.68
C LEU A 349 3.20 4.60 -1.03
N ASP A 350 3.78 3.43 -0.80
CA ASP A 350 5.07 3.06 -1.36
C ASP A 350 4.98 1.71 -2.09
N LYS A 351 6.03 1.32 -2.82
CA LYS A 351 6.03 0.09 -3.63
C LYS A 351 5.70 -1.15 -2.79
N GLU A 352 6.25 -1.25 -1.59
CA GLU A 352 6.06 -2.43 -0.75
C GLU A 352 4.61 -2.57 -0.27
N LEU A 353 3.98 -1.45 0.09
CA LEU A 353 2.57 -1.47 0.44
C LEU A 353 1.69 -1.68 -0.79
N SER A 354 1.98 -1.00 -1.89
CA SER A 354 1.18 -1.07 -3.12
C SER A 354 1.07 -2.47 -3.70
N GLU A 355 2.17 -3.23 -3.70
CA GLU A 355 2.27 -4.54 -4.34
C GLU A 355 2.42 -5.70 -3.36
N GLY A 356 2.89 -5.46 -2.14
CA GLY A 356 2.97 -6.48 -1.10
C GLY A 356 1.59 -6.98 -0.70
N THR A 357 1.47 -8.28 -0.43
CA THR A 357 0.20 -8.90 -0.07
C THR A 357 0.12 -9.12 1.44
N PHE A 358 -0.98 -8.68 2.03
CA PHE A 358 -1.24 -8.73 3.46
C PHE A 358 -2.52 -9.48 3.79
N SER A 359 -2.54 -10.06 4.97
CA SER A 359 -3.78 -10.56 5.58
C SER A 359 -4.67 -9.39 6.00
N VAL A 360 -5.95 -9.39 5.59
CA VAL A 360 -6.91 -8.30 5.80
C VAL A 360 -8.21 -8.84 6.39
N ASN A 361 -8.71 -8.18 7.43
CA ASN A 361 -9.99 -8.51 8.04
C ASN A 361 -11.15 -7.87 7.28
N LYS A 362 -12.16 -8.66 6.94
CA LYS A 362 -13.36 -8.18 6.25
C LYS A 362 -14.09 -7.07 7.02
N SER A 363 -14.00 -7.10 8.33
CA SER A 363 -14.71 -6.15 9.20
C SER A 363 -14.33 -4.69 8.94
N ILE A 364 -13.10 -4.40 8.49
CA ILE A 364 -12.63 -3.02 8.26
C ILE A 364 -13.45 -2.29 7.19
N PHE A 365 -14.02 -3.05 6.24
CA PHE A 365 -14.83 -2.48 5.16
C PHE A 365 -16.25 -2.10 5.57
N LYS A 366 -16.73 -2.49 6.76
CA LYS A 366 -18.10 -2.20 7.23
C LYS A 366 -18.31 -0.73 7.53
N ASP A 367 -17.27 -0.07 8.03
CA ASP A 367 -17.34 1.32 8.48
C ASP A 367 -16.95 2.32 7.39
N ILE A 368 -16.44 1.83 6.26
CA ILE A 368 -16.12 2.68 5.10
C ILE A 368 -17.41 2.92 4.31
N LYS A 369 -17.81 4.18 4.23
CA LYS A 369 -19.03 4.62 3.54
C LYS A 369 -18.86 5.99 2.93
N LYS A 370 -19.69 6.31 1.93
CA LYS A 370 -19.81 7.66 1.39
C LYS A 370 -20.35 8.60 2.46
N GLU A 371 -19.68 9.71 2.69
CA GLU A 371 -20.15 10.80 3.53
C GLU A 371 -20.68 11.92 2.63
N LYS A 372 -21.63 12.69 3.16
CA LYS A 372 -22.27 13.76 2.40
C LYS A 372 -21.39 15.01 2.38
N GLU A 373 -21.25 15.60 1.24
CA GLU A 373 -20.71 16.94 1.04
C GLU A 373 -21.77 18.01 1.31
N LEU A 374 -21.33 19.25 1.57
CA LEU A 374 -22.21 20.40 1.74
C LEU A 374 -22.75 20.84 0.37
N THR A 375 -24.05 20.66 0.13
CA THR A 375 -24.72 21.06 -1.11
C THR A 375 -25.60 22.28 -0.92
N TRP A 376 -25.72 23.10 -1.97
CA TRP A 376 -26.59 24.25 -1.99
C TRP A 376 -28.07 23.86 -1.89
N ASN A 377 -28.81 24.50 -1.01
CA ASN A 377 -30.22 24.21 -0.75
C ASN A 377 -31.19 24.83 -1.76
N LYS A 378 -30.67 25.45 -2.84
CA LYS A 378 -31.41 26.13 -3.92
C LYS A 378 -32.20 27.37 -3.46
N LYS A 379 -31.85 27.97 -2.31
CA LYS A 379 -32.47 29.21 -1.82
C LYS A 379 -31.49 30.37 -1.99
N GLY A 380 -32.03 31.53 -2.43
CA GLY A 380 -31.24 32.74 -2.67
C GLY A 380 -30.33 32.65 -3.89
N GLU A 381 -29.43 33.59 -4.00
CA GLU A 381 -28.44 33.64 -5.07
C GLU A 381 -27.31 32.63 -4.77
N TYR A 382 -26.85 31.93 -5.83
CA TYR A 382 -25.76 30.98 -5.72
C TYR A 382 -24.40 31.67 -5.90
N GLY A 383 -23.51 31.50 -4.94
CA GLY A 383 -22.10 31.84 -5.04
C GLY A 383 -21.26 30.58 -4.90
N ARG A 384 -20.54 30.20 -5.95
CA ARG A 384 -19.69 28.99 -5.95
C ARG A 384 -18.64 29.04 -4.85
N TYR A 385 -18.13 30.22 -4.57
CA TYR A 385 -17.08 30.49 -3.60
C TYR A 385 -17.54 31.40 -2.46
N LYS A 386 -18.83 31.31 -2.10
CA LYS A 386 -19.39 32.09 -1.01
C LYS A 386 -18.50 32.01 0.24
N ILE A 387 -18.15 33.17 0.78
CA ILE A 387 -17.37 33.26 2.01
C ILE A 387 -18.22 32.76 3.18
N THR A 388 -17.71 31.75 3.88
CA THR A 388 -18.36 31.11 5.04
C THR A 388 -17.41 31.17 6.23
N GLU A 389 -17.94 30.90 7.41
CA GLU A 389 -17.18 30.93 8.66
C GLU A 389 -16.08 29.84 8.67
N ASP A 390 -16.37 28.66 8.13
CA ASP A 390 -15.47 27.52 8.04
C ASP A 390 -14.66 27.46 6.71
N GLY A 391 -14.93 28.38 5.77
CA GLY A 391 -14.29 28.41 4.46
C GLY A 391 -14.86 27.42 3.44
N VAL A 392 -15.88 26.60 3.77
CA VAL A 392 -16.49 25.61 2.88
C VAL A 392 -17.77 26.15 2.28
N SER A 393 -17.81 26.38 0.98
CA SER A 393 -18.98 26.88 0.26
C SER A 393 -19.93 25.74 -0.15
N PRO A 394 -21.26 25.94 -0.11
CA PRO A 394 -22.20 24.93 -0.60
C PRO A 394 -22.02 24.64 -2.09
N LEU A 395 -21.91 23.36 -2.45
CA LEU A 395 -21.71 22.90 -3.84
C LEU A 395 -23.02 22.89 -4.63
N ALA A 396 -22.96 23.35 -5.88
CA ALA A 396 -23.89 23.03 -6.93
C ALA A 396 -23.11 22.62 -8.18
N TYR A 397 -23.73 21.85 -9.05
CA TYR A 397 -23.07 21.28 -10.22
C TYR A 397 -23.68 21.83 -11.52
N PRO A 398 -22.95 21.84 -12.65
CA PRO A 398 -23.46 22.23 -13.95
C PRO A 398 -24.83 21.61 -14.26
N GLY A 399 -25.79 22.41 -14.74
CA GLY A 399 -27.18 21.99 -14.92
C GLY A 399 -28.10 22.19 -13.68
N THR A 400 -27.58 22.60 -12.53
CA THR A 400 -28.43 22.97 -11.40
C THR A 400 -29.24 24.24 -11.70
N LYS A 401 -30.58 24.14 -11.63
CA LYS A 401 -31.48 25.27 -11.92
C LYS A 401 -31.15 26.47 -11.00
N ASN A 402 -31.07 27.67 -11.57
CA ASN A 402 -30.76 28.93 -10.89
C ASN A 402 -29.37 29.02 -10.29
N ALA A 403 -28.43 28.15 -10.69
CA ALA A 403 -27.05 28.25 -10.30
C ALA A 403 -26.16 28.45 -11.54
N ILE A 404 -25.35 29.50 -11.53
CA ILE A 404 -24.26 29.69 -12.50
C ILE A 404 -22.99 29.21 -11.80
N ILE A 405 -22.39 28.17 -12.34
CA ILE A 405 -21.19 27.57 -11.79
C ILE A 405 -20.02 27.92 -12.70
N LYS A 406 -19.06 28.66 -12.19
CA LYS A 406 -17.82 28.99 -12.88
C LYS A 406 -16.65 28.60 -12.00
N ALA A 407 -15.70 27.89 -12.55
CA ALA A 407 -14.40 27.58 -11.94
C ALA A 407 -13.27 28.08 -12.84
N SER A 408 -12.19 28.51 -12.26
CA SER A 408 -11.04 29.08 -12.97
C SER A 408 -9.77 28.86 -12.16
N SER A 409 -8.62 28.89 -12.85
CA SER A 409 -7.29 28.92 -12.22
C SER A 409 -6.89 30.33 -11.75
N TYR A 410 -7.64 31.36 -12.16
CA TYR A 410 -7.43 32.73 -11.72
C TYR A 410 -8.02 32.96 -10.32
N GLU A 411 -7.51 33.98 -9.62
CA GLU A 411 -8.20 34.48 -8.42
C GLU A 411 -9.58 35.03 -8.82
N HIS A 412 -10.54 34.93 -7.92
CA HIS A 412 -11.94 35.14 -8.24
C HIS A 412 -12.75 35.66 -7.04
N ASN A 413 -13.90 36.23 -7.33
CA ASN A 413 -14.87 36.61 -6.31
C ASN A 413 -15.81 35.44 -5.95
N GLU A 414 -16.76 35.67 -5.04
CA GLU A 414 -17.71 34.65 -4.58
C GLU A 414 -18.53 33.97 -5.68
N ARG A 415 -18.71 34.63 -6.83
CA ARG A 415 -19.42 34.08 -8.02
C ARG A 415 -18.50 33.31 -8.96
N GLY A 416 -17.19 33.30 -8.73
CA GLY A 416 -16.20 32.70 -9.62
C GLY A 416 -15.81 33.58 -10.81
N LEU A 417 -16.14 34.87 -10.77
CA LEU A 417 -15.66 35.83 -11.77
C LEU A 417 -14.23 36.25 -11.39
N THR A 418 -13.37 36.26 -12.40
CA THR A 418 -11.96 36.64 -12.26
C THR A 418 -11.80 38.00 -11.61
N GLU A 419 -10.91 38.10 -10.63
CA GLU A 419 -10.61 39.32 -9.90
C GLU A 419 -9.10 39.41 -9.65
N GLU A 420 -8.44 40.33 -10.30
CA GLU A 420 -6.98 40.49 -10.23
C GLU A 420 -6.55 41.85 -9.67
N GLU A 421 -7.48 42.81 -9.56
CA GLU A 421 -7.16 44.20 -9.22
C GLU A 421 -7.56 44.56 -7.78
N ASN A 422 -8.63 43.95 -7.26
CA ASN A 422 -9.16 44.30 -5.94
C ASN A 422 -8.45 43.49 -4.84
N GLU A 423 -7.45 44.09 -4.20
CA GLU A 423 -6.69 43.52 -3.09
C GLU A 423 -7.56 42.96 -1.97
N GLY A 424 -8.68 43.61 -1.68
CA GLY A 424 -9.61 43.17 -0.62
C GLY A 424 -10.31 41.85 -0.98
N VAL A 425 -10.72 41.67 -2.24
CA VAL A 425 -11.32 40.41 -2.71
C VAL A 425 -10.28 39.30 -2.73
N ILE A 426 -9.08 39.58 -3.25
CA ILE A 426 -7.96 38.62 -3.30
C ILE A 426 -7.64 38.12 -1.90
N THR A 427 -7.47 39.05 -0.95
CA THR A 427 -7.18 38.73 0.45
C THR A 427 -8.29 37.87 1.09
N ALA A 428 -9.55 38.29 0.91
CA ALA A 428 -10.70 37.58 1.49
C ALA A 428 -10.86 36.14 0.95
N MET A 429 -10.57 35.91 -0.34
CA MET A 429 -10.61 34.59 -0.95
C MET A 429 -9.46 33.69 -0.49
N GLN A 430 -8.26 34.25 -0.34
CA GLN A 430 -7.13 33.51 0.21
C GLN A 430 -7.39 33.11 1.67
N GLU A 431 -7.88 34.04 2.48
CA GLU A 431 -8.26 33.78 3.89
C GLU A 431 -9.37 32.75 4.00
N LYS A 432 -10.37 32.79 3.08
CA LYS A 432 -11.43 31.80 3.01
C LYS A 432 -10.86 30.39 2.80
N ARG A 433 -9.96 30.21 1.83
CA ARG A 433 -9.32 28.91 1.57
C ARG A 433 -8.47 28.45 2.74
N LEU A 434 -7.69 29.32 3.34
CA LEU A 434 -6.85 29.01 4.51
C LEU A 434 -7.65 28.71 5.79
N ARG A 435 -8.85 29.26 5.91
CA ARG A 435 -9.74 29.04 7.07
C ARG A 435 -10.14 27.58 7.25
N LYS A 436 -10.23 26.82 6.16
CA LYS A 436 -10.47 25.37 6.19
C LYS A 436 -9.43 24.62 7.02
N PHE A 437 -8.19 25.15 7.09
CA PHE A 437 -7.07 24.51 7.77
C PHE A 437 -7.32 24.30 9.27
N GLU A 438 -8.03 25.20 9.93
CA GLU A 438 -8.34 25.06 11.37
C GLU A 438 -9.19 23.80 11.65
N GLU A 439 -10.20 23.52 10.82
CA GLU A 439 -11.01 22.31 10.94
C GLU A 439 -10.23 21.06 10.49
N MET A 440 -9.44 21.17 9.44
CA MET A 440 -8.58 20.08 8.97
C MET A 440 -7.55 19.68 10.04
N ARG A 441 -6.97 20.63 10.78
CA ARG A 441 -6.11 20.37 11.93
C ARG A 441 -6.83 19.62 13.06
N LYS A 442 -8.07 20.00 13.38
CA LYS A 442 -8.86 19.29 14.40
C LYS A 442 -9.07 17.83 14.02
N ILE A 443 -9.33 17.55 12.74
CA ILE A 443 -9.46 16.19 12.23
C ILE A 443 -8.11 15.46 12.30
N ALA A 444 -7.02 16.10 11.87
CA ALA A 444 -5.68 15.50 11.96
C ALA A 444 -5.29 15.20 13.41
N ASP A 445 -5.71 16.03 14.37
CA ASP A 445 -5.52 15.77 15.80
C ASP A 445 -6.53 14.74 16.38
N SER A 446 -7.27 13.99 15.54
CA SER A 446 -8.15 12.90 15.97
C SER A 446 -7.38 11.64 16.37
N SER A 447 -8.03 10.73 17.09
CA SER A 447 -7.40 9.47 17.57
C SER A 447 -6.90 8.53 16.47
N ASP A 448 -7.41 8.68 15.23
CA ASP A 448 -7.07 7.79 14.11
C ASP A 448 -5.80 8.20 13.35
N SER A 449 -5.30 9.41 13.56
CA SER A 449 -4.17 9.96 12.82
C SER A 449 -2.81 9.46 13.28
N ILE A 450 -2.72 9.01 14.55
CA ILE A 450 -1.53 8.38 15.13
C ILE A 450 -1.92 7.09 15.82
N LYS A 451 -1.12 6.06 15.64
CA LYS A 451 -1.22 4.81 16.39
C LYS A 451 -0.01 4.62 17.29
N VAL A 452 -0.24 4.06 18.47
CA VAL A 452 0.82 3.75 19.45
C VAL A 452 0.77 2.28 19.81
N TYR A 453 1.87 1.58 19.59
CA TYR A 453 2.04 0.15 19.80
C TYR A 453 3.14 -0.15 20.81
N GLY A 454 3.26 -1.41 21.20
CA GLY A 454 4.29 -1.91 22.12
C GLY A 454 4.11 -1.38 23.54
N ASN A 455 5.23 -1.23 24.26
CA ASN A 455 5.23 -0.79 25.65
C ASN A 455 5.07 0.74 25.76
N LYS A 456 3.84 1.19 25.96
CA LYS A 456 3.52 2.63 26.07
C LYS A 456 4.23 3.36 27.22
N LYS A 457 4.80 2.63 28.19
CA LYS A 457 5.57 3.19 29.32
C LYS A 457 7.07 3.23 29.05
N SER A 458 7.54 2.70 27.92
CA SER A 458 8.95 2.75 27.54
C SER A 458 9.44 4.18 27.47
N LYS A 459 10.64 4.43 27.99
CA LYS A 459 11.35 5.70 27.89
C LYS A 459 11.95 5.94 26.50
N ILE A 460 12.00 4.89 25.67
CA ILE A 460 12.47 4.94 24.30
C ILE A 460 11.25 4.82 23.38
N ALA A 461 11.07 5.83 22.54
CA ALA A 461 10.06 5.85 21.50
C ALA A 461 10.70 5.71 20.12
N ILE A 462 10.18 4.79 19.31
CA ILE A 462 10.53 4.69 17.90
C ILE A 462 9.40 5.35 17.10
N VAL A 463 9.77 6.15 16.10
CA VAL A 463 8.82 6.79 15.18
C VAL A 463 9.11 6.31 13.77
N SER A 464 8.07 5.89 13.04
CA SER A 464 8.17 5.49 11.63
C SER A 464 6.81 5.61 10.95
N TRP A 465 6.78 5.65 9.62
CA TRP A 465 5.59 5.86 8.80
C TRP A 465 5.58 4.96 7.56
N GLY A 466 4.44 4.91 6.86
CA GLY A 466 4.28 4.11 5.65
C GLY A 466 4.61 2.64 5.89
N PHE A 467 4.98 1.92 4.86
CA PHE A 467 5.29 0.50 4.98
C PHE A 467 6.39 0.17 6.01
N THR A 468 7.40 1.02 6.14
CA THR A 468 8.50 0.82 7.12
C THR A 468 7.96 0.65 8.54
N ALA A 469 6.85 1.29 8.87
CA ALA A 469 6.20 1.22 10.18
C ALA A 469 5.78 -0.21 10.56
N GLY A 470 5.43 -1.06 9.59
CA GLY A 470 5.03 -2.45 9.85
C GLY A 470 6.16 -3.27 10.48
N ALA A 471 7.34 -3.27 9.86
CA ALA A 471 8.51 -3.97 10.38
C ALA A 471 9.02 -3.35 11.71
N VAL A 472 8.99 -2.02 11.81
CA VAL A 472 9.36 -1.31 13.05
C VAL A 472 8.43 -1.68 14.20
N ARG A 473 7.13 -1.83 13.97
CA ARG A 473 6.17 -2.28 14.97
C ARG A 473 6.54 -3.65 15.54
N GLU A 474 6.80 -4.62 14.68
CA GLU A 474 7.18 -5.98 15.12
C GLU A 474 8.43 -5.95 16.01
N VAL A 475 9.45 -5.20 15.59
CA VAL A 475 10.71 -5.12 16.36
C VAL A 475 10.51 -4.38 17.68
N ALA A 476 9.77 -3.27 17.68
CA ALA A 476 9.50 -2.50 18.90
C ALA A 476 8.69 -3.33 19.92
N GLU A 477 7.68 -4.06 19.48
CA GLU A 477 6.88 -4.95 20.33
C GLU A 477 7.77 -6.06 20.91
N LYS A 478 8.63 -6.69 20.11
CA LYS A 478 9.57 -7.73 20.54
C LYS A 478 10.59 -7.22 21.55
N MET A 479 11.10 -6.00 21.35
CA MET A 479 12.10 -5.37 22.25
C MET A 479 11.48 -4.68 23.47
N GLY A 480 10.15 -4.66 23.60
CA GLY A 480 9.45 -3.98 24.70
C GLY A 480 9.56 -2.46 24.64
N LEU A 481 9.67 -1.88 23.46
CA LEU A 481 9.79 -0.44 23.21
C LEU A 481 8.42 0.17 22.84
N LYS A 482 8.31 1.51 22.96
CA LYS A 482 7.16 2.26 22.46
C LYS A 482 7.36 2.52 20.97
N PHE A 483 6.34 2.23 20.16
CA PHE A 483 6.32 2.58 18.75
C PHE A 483 5.18 3.55 18.45
N ILE A 484 5.47 4.62 17.72
CA ILE A 484 4.53 5.67 17.33
C ILE A 484 4.51 5.75 15.81
N GLN A 485 3.34 5.55 15.23
CA GLN A 485 3.09 5.60 13.80
C GLN A 485 2.17 6.79 13.47
N PRO A 486 2.68 7.91 12.94
CA PRO A 486 1.83 8.89 12.29
C PRO A 486 1.34 8.32 10.95
N ILE A 487 0.01 8.33 10.75
CA ILE A 487 -0.62 7.97 9.48
C ILE A 487 -0.94 9.25 8.72
N VAL A 488 -1.56 10.23 9.36
CA VAL A 488 -1.74 11.57 8.77
C VAL A 488 -0.44 12.35 8.94
N VAL A 489 0.10 12.86 7.83
CA VAL A 489 1.35 13.61 7.79
C VAL A 489 1.15 15.07 7.36
N SER A 490 -0.02 15.42 6.83
CA SER A 490 -0.49 16.77 6.59
C SER A 490 -2.03 16.84 6.74
N PRO A 491 -2.60 17.78 7.50
CA PRO A 491 -1.93 18.56 8.53
C PRO A 491 -1.27 17.66 9.58
N PHE A 492 -0.06 18.01 10.03
CA PHE A 492 0.63 17.15 11.00
C PHE A 492 -0.07 17.13 12.36
N PRO A 493 -0.37 15.97 12.96
CA PRO A 493 -1.16 15.84 14.19
C PRO A 493 -0.32 16.13 15.44
N VAL A 494 0.04 17.40 15.65
CA VAL A 494 1.02 17.86 16.65
C VAL A 494 0.59 17.49 18.07
N LYS A 495 -0.69 17.72 18.43
CA LYS A 495 -1.19 17.43 19.80
C LYS A 495 -1.12 15.94 20.09
N GLN A 496 -1.51 15.11 19.14
CA GLN A 496 -1.46 13.65 19.28
C GLN A 496 -0.03 13.15 19.37
N MET A 497 0.87 13.68 18.52
CA MET A 497 2.29 13.31 18.52
C MET A 497 2.95 13.67 19.85
N THR A 498 2.75 14.88 20.34
CA THR A 498 3.24 15.33 21.64
C THR A 498 2.72 14.43 22.79
N LYS A 499 1.41 14.11 22.77
CA LYS A 499 0.81 13.18 23.75
C LYS A 499 1.41 11.79 23.66
N ALA A 500 1.63 11.25 22.45
CA ALA A 500 2.20 9.92 22.24
C ALA A 500 3.65 9.83 22.75
N LEU A 501 4.40 10.93 22.64
CA LEU A 501 5.79 11.03 23.09
C LEU A 501 5.94 11.27 24.61
N GLN A 502 4.87 11.59 25.33
CA GLN A 502 4.97 11.81 26.78
C GLN A 502 5.64 10.65 27.50
N GLY A 503 6.58 11.01 28.41
CA GLY A 503 7.38 10.04 29.18
C GLY A 503 8.50 9.34 28.41
N SER A 504 8.70 9.68 27.12
CA SER A 504 9.86 9.22 26.34
C SER A 504 11.05 10.16 26.61
N GLU A 505 12.21 9.57 26.87
CA GLU A 505 13.49 10.27 27.11
C GLU A 505 14.40 10.21 25.85
N GLN A 506 14.15 9.25 24.95
CA GLN A 506 14.87 9.09 23.69
C GLN A 506 13.88 8.83 22.55
N ILE A 507 14.04 9.53 21.45
CA ILE A 507 13.25 9.38 20.23
C ILE A 507 14.16 8.89 19.10
N ILE A 508 13.86 7.70 18.54
CA ILE A 508 14.58 7.11 17.41
C ILE A 508 13.66 7.15 16.20
N LEU A 509 14.08 7.85 15.15
CA LEU A 509 13.37 7.92 13.87
C LEU A 509 13.87 6.83 12.92
N VAL A 510 12.96 6.09 12.29
CA VAL A 510 13.28 5.06 11.29
C VAL A 510 12.57 5.36 9.98
N GLU A 511 13.33 5.55 8.89
CA GLU A 511 12.77 5.87 7.57
C GLU A 511 13.51 5.19 6.42
N SER A 512 12.78 4.89 5.34
CA SER A 512 13.36 4.34 4.09
C SER A 512 13.66 5.44 3.06
N ASN A 513 14.35 6.50 3.51
CA ASN A 513 14.90 7.59 2.69
C ASN A 513 16.23 8.10 3.26
N ALA A 514 16.94 8.92 2.49
CA ALA A 514 18.28 9.40 2.86
C ALA A 514 18.27 10.65 3.77
N LEU A 515 17.18 11.43 3.79
CA LEU A 515 17.15 12.74 4.42
C LEU A 515 16.41 12.77 5.78
N GLY A 516 15.66 11.71 6.12
CA GLY A 516 14.84 11.70 7.32
C GLY A 516 13.70 12.70 7.22
N GLN A 517 12.87 12.58 6.18
CA GLN A 517 11.87 13.59 5.80
C GLN A 517 10.77 13.77 6.84
N LEU A 518 10.31 12.71 7.49
CA LEU A 518 9.40 12.83 8.63
C LEU A 518 10.07 13.57 9.79
N GLY A 519 11.35 13.33 10.02
CA GLY A 519 12.13 14.07 11.02
C GLY A 519 12.17 15.57 10.74
N THR A 520 12.20 15.98 9.47
CA THR A 520 12.10 17.40 9.07
C THR A 520 10.72 17.97 9.41
N ILE A 521 9.65 17.24 9.14
CA ILE A 521 8.29 17.65 9.49
C ILE A 521 8.14 17.76 11.02
N MET A 522 8.59 16.77 11.76
CA MET A 522 8.55 16.80 13.23
C MET A 522 9.31 18.01 13.78
N ALA A 523 10.49 18.29 13.24
CA ALA A 523 11.34 19.42 13.65
C ALA A 523 10.66 20.79 13.41
N SER A 524 9.90 20.97 12.31
CA SER A 524 9.15 22.20 12.04
C SER A 524 8.04 22.47 13.09
N HIS A 525 7.69 21.44 13.87
CA HIS A 525 6.76 21.53 15.00
C HIS A 525 7.44 21.45 16.37
N GLY A 526 8.77 21.62 16.43
CA GLY A 526 9.53 21.59 17.68
C GLY A 526 9.76 20.19 18.27
N ILE A 527 9.54 19.13 17.49
CA ILE A 527 9.74 17.73 17.90
C ILE A 527 10.99 17.18 17.21
N TYR A 528 12.02 16.87 17.99
CA TYR A 528 13.31 16.43 17.46
C TYR A 528 13.57 14.96 17.78
N ALA A 529 14.07 14.22 16.82
CA ALA A 529 14.55 12.86 17.04
C ALA A 529 16.02 12.90 17.49
N ASP A 530 16.34 12.15 18.55
CA ASP A 530 17.72 12.07 19.06
C ASP A 530 18.61 11.24 18.16
N LYS A 531 18.06 10.22 17.52
CA LYS A 531 18.75 9.32 16.59
C LYS A 531 17.92 9.08 15.34
N LYS A 532 18.61 8.84 14.22
CA LYS A 532 18.00 8.50 12.93
C LYS A 532 18.58 7.20 12.39
N ILE A 533 17.71 6.28 12.02
CA ILE A 533 18.03 5.03 11.32
C ILE A 533 17.46 5.15 9.91
N LEU A 534 18.32 5.46 8.94
CA LEU A 534 17.91 5.70 7.55
C LEU A 534 18.41 4.57 6.64
N LYS A 535 17.55 4.13 5.71
CA LYS A 535 17.88 3.15 4.68
C LYS A 535 17.45 3.67 3.31
N TYR A 536 18.37 3.67 2.36
CA TYR A 536 18.13 4.17 1.00
C TYR A 536 18.77 3.29 -0.07
N SER A 537 18.77 1.98 0.19
CA SER A 537 19.28 0.94 -0.73
C SER A 537 18.21 0.35 -1.65
N SER A 538 17.04 0.94 -1.72
CA SER A 538 15.87 0.46 -2.48
C SER A 538 15.37 -0.93 -2.06
N ARG A 539 15.69 -1.37 -0.85
CA ARG A 539 15.20 -2.62 -0.25
C ARG A 539 14.58 -2.32 1.11
N PRO A 540 13.44 -2.97 1.46
CA PRO A 540 12.85 -2.78 2.77
C PRO A 540 13.78 -3.26 3.88
N PHE A 541 13.61 -2.73 5.09
CA PHE A 541 14.26 -3.28 6.27
C PHE A 541 13.81 -4.72 6.51
N SER A 542 14.76 -5.56 6.93
CA SER A 542 14.42 -6.85 7.55
C SER A 542 14.22 -6.68 9.06
N ILE A 543 13.59 -7.67 9.68
CA ILE A 543 13.39 -7.70 11.13
C ILE A 543 14.74 -7.72 11.83
N GLU A 544 15.66 -8.57 11.39
CA GLU A 544 16.99 -8.74 11.98
C GLU A 544 17.85 -7.47 11.84
N GLU A 545 17.83 -6.82 10.67
CA GLU A 545 18.53 -5.56 10.43
C GLU A 545 18.03 -4.45 11.37
N LEU A 546 16.71 -4.36 11.54
CA LEU A 546 16.12 -3.36 12.43
C LEU A 546 16.47 -3.62 13.89
N GLU A 547 16.41 -4.87 14.35
CA GLU A 547 16.81 -5.23 15.72
C GLU A 547 18.26 -4.82 16.02
N ASP A 548 19.17 -5.10 15.10
CA ASP A 548 20.59 -4.74 15.26
C ASP A 548 20.77 -3.21 15.28
N ARG A 549 20.20 -2.50 14.30
CA ARG A 549 20.35 -1.04 14.18
C ARG A 549 19.71 -0.30 15.37
N ILE A 550 18.52 -0.72 15.80
CA ILE A 550 17.83 -0.13 16.97
C ILE A 550 18.64 -0.41 18.23
N SER A 551 19.13 -1.63 18.42
CA SER A 551 19.96 -1.99 19.58
C SER A 551 21.24 -1.14 19.66
N LYS A 552 21.88 -0.87 18.52
CA LYS A 552 23.05 0.02 18.44
C LYS A 552 22.69 1.48 18.74
N ALA A 553 21.55 1.96 18.20
CA ALA A 553 21.11 3.33 18.43
C ALA A 553 20.75 3.61 19.90
N ILE A 554 20.21 2.63 20.61
CA ILE A 554 19.90 2.73 22.06
C ILE A 554 21.17 2.84 22.90
N LYS A 555 22.25 2.15 22.54
CA LYS A 555 23.50 2.12 23.28
C LYS A 555 24.41 3.31 23.02
N ALA A 556 24.27 3.96 21.88
CA ALA A 556 25.05 5.14 21.45
C ALA A 556 24.47 6.45 22.01
#